data_415221f889941205354a899991f04f09
#
_entry.id   415221f889941205354a899991f04f09
#
_cell.length_a   1.000
_cell.length_b   1.000
_cell.length_c   1.000
_cell.angle_alpha   90.00
_cell.angle_beta   90.00
_cell.angle_gamma   90.00
#
_symmetry.space_group_name_H-M   'P 1'
#
loop_
_entity.id
_entity.type
_entity.pdbx_description
1 polymer ?
#
loop_
_entity_poly.entity_id
_entity_poly.type
_entity_poly.pdbx_seq_one_letter_code
_entity_poly.pdbx_strand_id
1 'polypeptide(L)'
;MGLLEKRRAGKLMLKILGAVMVIAAAALAGWIRSREYARRPNQIRRTILALRRLETEIMYGFTPLPDALLRIGEQSGEPIQFILSEAAKWMNSPHHRTAQESLQKAVQSGWKYTAMKNAEKDVLHQLSFTLGTSDRKDQLGHIATAVRQLESEEEIAREEQNRYEKMYKSLGVLCGAFIVILFY
;
A
#
# COMPACT_ATOMS: atom_id res chain seq x y z
N MET A 1 -21.97 57.79 11.75
CA MET A 1 -21.17 56.81 12.54
C MET A 1 -21.33 55.37 12.07
N GLY A 2 -22.46 54.91 11.54
CA GLY A 2 -22.72 53.51 11.18
C GLY A 2 -22.04 52.94 9.91
N LEU A 3 -21.65 53.76 8.93
CA LEU A 3 -21.08 53.28 7.65
C LEU A 3 -19.63 52.82 7.75
N LEU A 4 -18.84 53.45 8.62
CA LEU A 4 -17.45 53.07 8.87
C LEU A 4 -17.34 51.76 9.67
N GLU A 5 -18.27 51.55 10.60
CA GLU A 5 -18.37 50.34 11.42
C GLU A 5 -18.80 49.15 10.60
N LYS A 6 -19.74 49.31 9.67
CA LYS A 6 -20.18 48.26 8.73
C LYS A 6 -19.09 47.86 7.76
N ARG A 7 -18.25 48.82 7.30
CA ARG A 7 -17.06 48.52 6.44
C ARG A 7 -15.96 47.80 7.21
N ARG A 8 -15.73 48.11 8.49
CA ARG A 8 -14.79 47.39 9.35
C ARG A 8 -15.23 45.98 9.63
N ALA A 9 -16.49 45.76 9.95
CA ALA A 9 -17.08 44.45 10.16
C ALA A 9 -16.99 43.57 8.89
N GLY A 10 -17.27 44.10 7.70
CA GLY A 10 -17.12 43.37 6.43
C GLY A 10 -15.67 42.97 6.12
N LYS A 11 -14.71 43.86 6.40
CA LYS A 11 -13.27 43.52 6.24
C LYS A 11 -12.81 42.45 7.24
N LEU A 12 -13.33 42.53 8.47
CA LEU A 12 -13.02 41.52 9.50
C LEU A 12 -13.60 40.14 9.14
N MET A 13 -14.84 40.09 8.66
CA MET A 13 -15.46 38.83 8.20
C MET A 13 -14.70 38.23 7.01
N LEU A 14 -14.27 39.07 6.04
CA LEU A 14 -13.49 38.60 4.89
C LEU A 14 -12.14 38.02 5.32
N LYS A 15 -11.46 38.64 6.29
CA LYS A 15 -10.20 38.15 6.84
C LYS A 15 -10.39 36.82 7.57
N ILE A 16 -11.41 36.68 8.41
CA ILE A 16 -11.74 35.45 9.13
C ILE A 16 -12.04 34.32 8.13
N LEU A 17 -12.84 34.62 7.10
CA LEU A 17 -13.14 33.63 6.05
C LEU A 17 -11.89 33.19 5.32
N GLY A 18 -10.97 34.09 4.97
CA GLY A 18 -9.69 33.79 4.36
C GLY A 18 -8.82 32.91 5.26
N ALA A 19 -8.73 33.24 6.56
CA ALA A 19 -7.99 32.45 7.55
C ALA A 19 -8.52 31.01 7.66
N VAL A 20 -9.84 30.85 7.74
CA VAL A 20 -10.48 29.51 7.79
C VAL A 20 -10.18 28.71 6.52
N MET A 21 -10.25 29.33 5.33
CA MET A 21 -9.93 28.66 4.08
C MET A 21 -8.46 28.21 4.01
N VAL A 22 -7.53 29.02 4.47
CA VAL A 22 -6.10 28.66 4.50
C VAL A 22 -5.84 27.49 5.44
N ILE A 23 -6.41 27.51 6.66
CA ILE A 23 -6.28 26.41 7.61
C ILE A 23 -6.89 25.13 7.04
N ALA A 24 -8.08 25.21 6.45
CA ALA A 24 -8.74 24.07 5.82
C ALA A 24 -7.90 23.48 4.67
N ALA A 25 -7.34 24.33 3.81
CA ALA A 25 -6.48 23.89 2.71
C ALA A 25 -5.19 23.20 3.21
N ALA A 26 -4.54 23.78 4.23
CA ALA A 26 -3.35 23.20 4.85
C ALA A 26 -3.65 21.85 5.55
N ALA A 27 -4.79 21.74 6.23
CA ALA A 27 -5.25 20.51 6.86
C ALA A 27 -5.57 19.42 5.81
N LEU A 28 -6.21 19.79 4.71
CA LEU A 28 -6.50 18.88 3.58
C LEU A 28 -5.21 18.37 2.92
N ALA A 29 -4.24 19.24 2.69
CA ALA A 29 -2.95 18.86 2.14
C ALA A 29 -2.22 17.86 3.07
N GLY A 30 -2.21 18.10 4.36
CA GLY A 30 -1.68 17.18 5.37
C GLY A 30 -2.41 15.83 5.37
N TRP A 31 -3.72 15.83 5.23
CA TRP A 31 -4.54 14.60 5.19
C TRP A 31 -4.32 13.77 3.91
N ILE A 32 -4.21 14.42 2.75
CA ILE A 32 -3.88 13.74 1.48
C ILE A 32 -2.52 13.05 1.59
N ARG A 33 -1.52 13.75 2.15
CA ARG A 33 -0.17 13.20 2.33
C ARG A 33 -0.16 12.02 3.30
N SER A 34 -0.93 12.07 4.37
CA SER A 34 -1.03 10.97 5.35
C SER A 34 -1.60 9.68 4.74
N ARG A 35 -2.48 9.77 3.74
CA ARG A 35 -3.05 8.60 3.05
C ARG A 35 -2.03 7.78 2.28
N GLU A 36 -0.95 8.37 1.80
CA GLU A 36 0.13 7.63 1.11
C GLU A 36 0.79 6.62 2.04
N TYR A 37 0.94 6.95 3.33
CA TYR A 37 1.50 6.04 4.32
C TYR A 37 0.59 4.85 4.65
N ALA A 38 -0.72 4.97 4.43
CA ALA A 38 -1.66 3.86 4.61
C ALA A 38 -1.58 2.81 3.47
N ARG A 39 -0.96 3.14 2.34
CA ARG A 39 -0.87 2.23 1.18
C ARG A 39 0.02 1.03 1.48
N ARG A 40 1.18 1.24 2.16
CA ARG A 40 2.14 0.17 2.45
C ARG A 40 1.51 -0.95 3.30
N PRO A 41 0.98 -0.71 4.52
CA PRO A 41 0.41 -1.79 5.33
C PRO A 41 -0.79 -2.46 4.66
N ASN A 42 -1.61 -1.71 3.91
CA ASN A 42 -2.73 -2.29 3.17
C ASN A 42 -2.27 -3.23 2.06
N GLN A 43 -1.19 -2.91 1.35
CA GLN A 43 -0.64 -3.77 0.29
C GLN A 43 0.02 -5.02 0.89
N ILE A 44 0.77 -4.89 1.99
CA ILE A 44 1.33 -6.03 2.71
C ILE A 44 0.21 -6.97 3.15
N ARG A 45 -0.84 -6.44 3.76
CA ARG A 45 -2.00 -7.24 4.18
C ARG A 45 -2.68 -7.97 3.03
N ARG A 46 -2.85 -7.32 1.87
CA ARG A 46 -3.39 -7.97 0.66
C ARG A 46 -2.48 -9.08 0.18
N THR A 47 -1.16 -8.89 0.23
CA THR A 47 -0.17 -9.93 -0.12
C THR A 47 -0.28 -11.12 0.83
N ILE A 48 -0.38 -10.89 2.14
CA ILE A 48 -0.61 -11.95 3.13
C ILE A 48 -1.86 -12.75 2.81
N LEU A 49 -2.97 -12.06 2.54
CA LEU A 49 -4.23 -12.73 2.18
C LEU A 49 -4.11 -13.53 0.88
N ALA A 50 -3.39 -13.03 -0.12
CA ALA A 50 -3.12 -13.76 -1.36
C ALA A 50 -2.30 -15.02 -1.09
N LEU A 51 -1.26 -14.94 -0.27
CA LEU A 51 -0.43 -16.10 0.10
C LEU A 51 -1.22 -17.14 0.91
N ARG A 52 -2.08 -16.74 1.83
CA ARG A 52 -2.96 -17.66 2.58
C ARG A 52 -3.97 -18.38 1.67
N ARG A 53 -4.48 -17.69 0.64
CA ARG A 53 -5.32 -18.33 -0.38
C ARG A 53 -4.51 -19.32 -1.22
N LEU A 54 -3.27 -18.95 -1.59
CA LEU A 54 -2.36 -19.84 -2.31
C LEU A 54 -2.03 -21.07 -1.48
N GLU A 55 -1.79 -20.93 -0.19
CA GLU A 55 -1.62 -22.04 0.76
C GLU A 55 -2.82 -23.00 0.72
N THR A 56 -4.05 -22.46 0.74
CA THR A 56 -5.28 -23.24 0.65
C THR A 56 -5.40 -23.98 -0.68
N GLU A 57 -5.06 -23.31 -1.80
CA GLU A 57 -5.06 -23.95 -3.13
C GLU A 57 -4.04 -25.09 -3.23
N ILE A 58 -2.85 -24.92 -2.66
CA ILE A 58 -1.82 -25.96 -2.63
C ILE A 58 -2.25 -27.11 -1.72
N MET A 59 -2.90 -26.82 -0.59
CA MET A 59 -3.32 -27.83 0.38
C MET A 59 -4.48 -28.70 -0.13
N TYR A 60 -5.48 -28.11 -0.75
CA TYR A 60 -6.74 -28.78 -1.09
C TYR A 60 -7.06 -28.76 -2.58
N GLY A 61 -6.38 -27.92 -3.36
CA GLY A 61 -6.67 -27.71 -4.77
C GLY A 61 -5.93 -28.69 -5.68
N PHE A 62 -6.59 -29.05 -6.78
CA PHE A 62 -5.95 -29.69 -7.95
C PHE A 62 -5.71 -28.66 -9.07
N THR A 63 -5.81 -27.36 -8.73
CA THR A 63 -5.68 -26.26 -9.69
C THR A 63 -4.20 -26.04 -10.03
N PRO A 64 -3.83 -25.99 -11.31
CA PRO A 64 -2.48 -25.63 -11.71
C PRO A 64 -2.07 -24.26 -11.15
N LEU A 65 -0.81 -24.11 -10.78
CA LEU A 65 -0.29 -22.88 -10.16
C LEU A 65 -0.62 -21.60 -10.95
N PRO A 66 -0.49 -21.55 -12.29
CA PRO A 66 -0.85 -20.35 -13.06
C PRO A 66 -2.33 -19.94 -12.89
N ASP A 67 -3.23 -20.91 -12.93
CA ASP A 67 -4.68 -20.65 -12.81
C ASP A 67 -5.04 -20.22 -11.39
N ALA A 68 -4.41 -20.81 -10.37
CA ALA A 68 -4.55 -20.40 -8.99
C ALA A 68 -4.10 -18.94 -8.81
N LEU A 69 -2.94 -18.56 -9.38
CA LEU A 69 -2.41 -17.19 -9.30
C LEU A 69 -3.32 -16.17 -9.99
N LEU A 70 -3.90 -16.50 -11.15
CA LEU A 70 -4.88 -15.63 -11.83
C LEU A 70 -6.09 -15.39 -10.95
N ARG A 71 -6.72 -16.45 -10.45
CA ARG A 71 -7.92 -16.34 -9.61
C ARG A 71 -7.67 -15.58 -8.30
N ILE A 72 -6.54 -15.83 -7.66
CA ILE A 72 -6.15 -15.10 -6.44
C ILE A 72 -5.86 -13.63 -6.75
N GLY A 73 -5.22 -13.36 -7.88
CA GLY A 73 -4.91 -12.02 -8.35
C GLY A 73 -6.16 -11.16 -8.50
N GLU A 74 -7.19 -11.67 -9.19
CA GLU A 74 -8.49 -10.98 -9.40
C GLU A 74 -9.14 -10.55 -8.07
N GLN A 75 -8.95 -11.33 -7.02
CA GLN A 75 -9.51 -11.06 -5.70
C GLN A 75 -8.63 -10.17 -4.81
N SER A 76 -7.39 -9.89 -5.22
CA SER A 76 -6.42 -9.19 -4.38
C SER A 76 -6.38 -7.67 -4.62
N GLY A 77 -6.83 -7.21 -5.79
CA GLY A 77 -6.79 -5.82 -6.22
C GLY A 77 -5.36 -5.33 -6.48
N GLU A 78 -5.27 -4.16 -7.11
CA GLU A 78 -3.97 -3.57 -7.48
C GLU A 78 -3.14 -3.15 -6.25
N PRO A 79 -1.82 -3.24 -6.31
CA PRO A 79 -0.97 -3.75 -7.41
C PRO A 79 -0.70 -5.27 -7.37
N ILE A 80 -1.23 -5.98 -6.38
CA ILE A 80 -0.98 -7.42 -6.19
C ILE A 80 -1.59 -8.22 -7.34
N GLN A 81 -2.77 -7.82 -7.80
CA GLN A 81 -3.42 -8.38 -8.97
C GLN A 81 -2.48 -8.39 -10.18
N PHE A 82 -1.84 -7.25 -10.48
CA PHE A 82 -0.89 -7.14 -11.59
C PHE A 82 0.26 -8.14 -11.45
N ILE A 83 0.88 -8.21 -10.27
CA ILE A 83 2.04 -9.11 -10.03
C ILE A 83 1.65 -10.57 -10.22
N LEU A 84 0.52 -11.02 -9.64
CA LEU A 84 0.08 -12.41 -9.73
C LEU A 84 -0.36 -12.78 -11.15
N SER A 85 -1.08 -11.87 -11.83
CA SER A 85 -1.51 -12.09 -13.22
C SER A 85 -0.33 -12.13 -14.19
N GLU A 86 0.67 -11.28 -14.01
CA GLU A 86 1.90 -11.32 -14.81
C GLU A 86 2.69 -12.61 -14.57
N ALA A 87 2.81 -13.05 -13.31
CA ALA A 87 3.45 -14.34 -13.02
C ALA A 87 2.76 -15.48 -13.75
N ALA A 88 1.44 -15.56 -13.70
CA ALA A 88 0.65 -16.57 -14.40
C ALA A 88 0.83 -16.51 -15.92
N LYS A 89 0.83 -15.31 -16.51
CA LYS A 89 1.08 -15.12 -17.95
C LYS A 89 2.47 -15.62 -18.37
N TRP A 90 3.51 -15.32 -17.56
CA TRP A 90 4.86 -15.79 -17.85
C TRP A 90 4.99 -17.31 -17.74
N MET A 91 4.30 -17.96 -16.81
CA MET A 91 4.26 -19.43 -16.69
C MET A 91 3.57 -20.09 -17.89
N ASN A 92 2.50 -19.48 -18.41
CA ASN A 92 1.75 -19.96 -19.56
C ASN A 92 2.38 -19.55 -20.92
N SER A 93 3.52 -18.86 -20.90
CA SER A 93 4.14 -18.39 -22.14
C SER A 93 4.79 -19.56 -22.91
N PRO A 94 4.87 -19.47 -24.25
CA PRO A 94 5.49 -20.52 -25.10
C PRO A 94 6.97 -20.81 -24.77
N HIS A 95 7.63 -19.94 -24.04
CA HIS A 95 9.04 -20.05 -23.66
C HIS A 95 9.28 -20.92 -22.43
N HIS A 96 8.28 -21.68 -21.96
CA HIS A 96 8.37 -22.65 -20.85
C HIS A 96 9.22 -22.16 -19.65
N ARG A 97 8.91 -20.98 -19.14
CA ARG A 97 9.60 -20.44 -17.96
C ARG A 97 9.20 -21.21 -16.70
N THR A 98 10.16 -21.38 -15.82
CA THR A 98 9.89 -21.94 -14.50
C THR A 98 8.96 -21.04 -13.68
N ALA A 99 8.28 -21.61 -12.69
CA ALA A 99 7.48 -20.84 -11.74
C ALA A 99 8.34 -19.77 -11.03
N GLN A 100 9.56 -20.13 -10.65
CA GLN A 100 10.53 -19.23 -10.06
C GLN A 100 10.83 -18.02 -10.95
N GLU A 101 11.26 -18.22 -12.19
CA GLU A 101 11.62 -17.14 -13.12
C GLU A 101 10.41 -16.22 -13.39
N SER A 102 9.22 -16.83 -13.55
CA SER A 102 7.99 -16.10 -13.80
C SER A 102 7.61 -15.20 -12.64
N LEU A 103 7.66 -15.70 -11.40
CA LEU A 103 7.39 -14.93 -10.19
C LEU A 103 8.41 -13.83 -9.99
N GLN A 104 9.71 -14.12 -10.12
CA GLN A 104 10.76 -13.10 -9.97
C GLN A 104 10.59 -11.96 -10.96
N LYS A 105 10.33 -12.29 -12.23
CA LYS A 105 10.12 -11.30 -13.27
C LYS A 105 8.86 -10.46 -13.03
N ALA A 106 7.77 -11.08 -12.60
CA ALA A 106 6.53 -10.39 -12.27
C ALA A 106 6.71 -9.45 -11.08
N VAL A 107 7.37 -9.90 -10.01
CA VAL A 107 7.71 -9.06 -8.85
C VAL A 107 8.58 -7.89 -9.30
N GLN A 108 9.63 -8.12 -10.08
CA GLN A 108 10.52 -7.07 -10.55
C GLN A 108 9.79 -6.01 -11.39
N SER A 109 8.93 -6.42 -12.32
CA SER A 109 8.18 -5.51 -13.21
C SER A 109 7.08 -4.74 -12.48
N GLY A 110 6.38 -5.39 -11.53
CA GLY A 110 5.27 -4.83 -10.79
C GLY A 110 5.66 -4.00 -9.58
N TRP A 111 6.90 -4.17 -9.07
CA TRP A 111 7.33 -3.55 -7.81
C TRP A 111 7.23 -2.03 -7.79
N LYS A 112 7.52 -1.40 -8.90
CA LYS A 112 7.43 0.07 -9.06
C LYS A 112 6.03 0.65 -8.82
N TYR A 113 4.99 -0.17 -8.90
CA TYR A 113 3.60 0.25 -8.65
C TYR A 113 3.19 0.05 -7.19
N THR A 114 4.06 -0.58 -6.38
CA THR A 114 3.80 -0.85 -4.96
C THR A 114 4.30 0.30 -4.08
N ALA A 115 3.74 0.39 -2.87
CA ALA A 115 4.27 1.20 -1.79
C ALA A 115 5.13 0.37 -0.82
N MET A 116 5.33 -0.91 -1.10
CA MET A 116 6.14 -1.83 -0.31
C MET A 116 7.64 -1.53 -0.48
N LYS A 117 8.44 -1.87 0.52
CA LYS A 117 9.89 -1.63 0.58
C LYS A 117 10.68 -2.91 0.19
N ASN A 118 12.00 -2.83 0.29
CA ASN A 118 12.88 -3.96 -0.08
C ASN A 118 12.67 -5.19 0.80
N ALA A 119 12.35 -5.02 2.08
CA ALA A 119 12.12 -6.14 2.99
C ALA A 119 11.00 -7.07 2.48
N GLU A 120 9.86 -6.52 2.08
CA GLU A 120 8.75 -7.31 1.53
C GLU A 120 9.09 -7.90 0.16
N LYS A 121 9.91 -7.18 -0.64
CA LYS A 121 10.40 -7.70 -1.92
C LYS A 121 11.26 -8.93 -1.74
N ASP A 122 12.16 -8.91 -0.76
CA ASP A 122 13.06 -10.00 -0.47
C ASP A 122 12.30 -11.23 0.02
N VAL A 123 11.24 -11.05 0.81
CA VAL A 123 10.35 -12.15 1.21
C VAL A 123 9.72 -12.84 0.00
N LEU A 124 9.15 -12.06 -0.92
CA LEU A 124 8.53 -12.62 -2.14
C LEU A 124 9.57 -13.23 -3.07
N HIS A 125 10.75 -12.65 -3.14
CA HIS A 125 11.86 -13.20 -3.92
C HIS A 125 12.32 -14.55 -3.36
N GLN A 126 12.49 -14.66 -2.04
CA GLN A 126 12.85 -15.94 -1.40
C GLN A 126 11.75 -16.99 -1.62
N LEU A 127 10.48 -16.63 -1.48
CA LEU A 127 9.38 -17.55 -1.72
C LEU A 127 9.37 -18.08 -3.17
N SER A 128 9.78 -17.26 -4.14
CA SER A 128 9.82 -17.66 -5.55
C SER A 128 10.73 -18.86 -5.84
N PHE A 129 11.79 -19.09 -5.05
CA PHE A 129 12.70 -20.21 -5.23
C PHE A 129 12.08 -21.56 -4.89
N THR A 130 11.05 -21.57 -4.08
CA THR A 130 10.45 -22.81 -3.55
C THR A 130 9.11 -23.14 -4.20
N LEU A 131 8.40 -22.15 -4.72
CA LEU A 131 7.13 -22.34 -5.40
C LEU A 131 7.31 -23.09 -6.72
N GLY A 132 6.64 -24.25 -6.84
CA GLY A 132 6.65 -25.08 -8.04
C GLY A 132 7.87 -25.99 -8.20
N THR A 133 8.84 -25.98 -7.27
CA THR A 133 10.06 -26.81 -7.34
C THR A 133 10.17 -27.81 -6.19
N SER A 134 9.67 -27.48 -5.01
CA SER A 134 9.68 -28.31 -3.81
C SER A 134 8.40 -29.15 -3.68
N ASP A 135 8.42 -30.10 -2.78
CA ASP A 135 7.21 -30.89 -2.48
C ASP A 135 6.10 -30.02 -1.83
N ARG A 136 4.88 -30.56 -1.79
CA ARG A 136 3.72 -29.82 -1.26
C ARG A 136 3.93 -29.36 0.18
N LYS A 137 4.51 -30.21 1.03
CA LYS A 137 4.70 -29.92 2.46
C LYS A 137 5.71 -28.79 2.65
N ASP A 138 6.79 -28.81 1.89
CA ASP A 138 7.83 -27.77 1.94
C ASP A 138 7.27 -26.43 1.41
N GLN A 139 6.50 -26.45 0.31
CA GLN A 139 5.84 -25.23 -0.20
C GLN A 139 4.94 -24.58 0.86
N LEU A 140 4.12 -25.36 1.57
CA LEU A 140 3.28 -24.86 2.66
C LEU A 140 4.11 -24.26 3.79
N GLY A 141 5.22 -24.91 4.18
CA GLY A 141 6.15 -24.39 5.20
C GLY A 141 6.78 -23.05 4.79
N HIS A 142 7.20 -22.92 3.53
CA HIS A 142 7.78 -21.69 3.02
C HIS A 142 6.73 -20.56 2.91
N ILE A 143 5.50 -20.84 2.48
CA ILE A 143 4.41 -19.86 2.46
C ILE A 143 4.10 -19.39 3.89
N ALA A 144 3.98 -20.29 4.85
CA ALA A 144 3.73 -19.93 6.25
C ALA A 144 4.85 -19.06 6.83
N THR A 145 6.11 -19.30 6.44
CA THR A 145 7.25 -18.49 6.84
C THR A 145 7.18 -17.09 6.22
N ALA A 146 6.92 -17.01 4.92
CA ALA A 146 6.75 -15.74 4.21
C ALA A 146 5.59 -14.90 4.80
N VAL A 147 4.47 -15.53 5.14
CA VAL A 147 3.34 -14.87 5.79
C VAL A 147 3.77 -14.28 7.14
N ARG A 148 4.47 -15.03 8.01
CA ARG A 148 4.95 -14.50 9.30
C ARG A 148 5.90 -13.32 9.14
N GLN A 149 6.81 -13.38 8.17
CA GLN A 149 7.72 -12.27 7.88
C GLN A 149 6.95 -11.03 7.41
N LEU A 150 5.97 -11.20 6.51
CA LEU A 150 5.12 -10.11 6.05
C LEU A 150 4.22 -9.56 7.16
N GLU A 151 3.75 -10.37 8.10
CA GLU A 151 2.99 -9.91 9.27
C GLU A 151 3.84 -9.00 10.15
N SER A 152 5.11 -9.34 10.36
CA SER A 152 6.06 -8.46 11.07
C SER A 152 6.28 -7.14 10.33
N GLU A 153 6.44 -7.17 9.01
CA GLU A 153 6.57 -5.96 8.21
C GLU A 153 5.28 -5.12 8.18
N GLU A 154 4.10 -5.77 8.22
CA GLU A 154 2.82 -5.07 8.33
C GLU A 154 2.73 -4.28 9.65
N GLU A 155 3.18 -4.86 10.77
CA GLU A 155 3.19 -4.19 12.07
C GLU A 155 4.09 -2.96 12.06
N ILE A 156 5.32 -3.10 11.57
CA ILE A 156 6.25 -1.97 11.37
C ILE A 156 5.63 -0.89 10.47
N ALA A 157 5.00 -1.30 9.37
CA ALA A 157 4.37 -0.35 8.45
C ALA A 157 3.18 0.38 9.07
N ARG A 158 2.42 -0.25 9.96
CA ARG A 158 1.32 0.37 10.73
C ARG A 158 1.84 1.34 11.78
N GLU A 159 2.93 1.02 12.46
CA GLU A 159 3.56 1.96 13.40
C GLU A 159 4.08 3.21 12.66
N GLU A 160 4.74 3.01 11.52
CA GLU A 160 5.16 4.11 10.63
C GLU A 160 3.94 4.95 10.20
N GLN A 161 2.87 4.31 9.74
CA GLN A 161 1.64 5.01 9.35
C GLN A 161 1.10 5.87 10.50
N ASN A 162 0.92 5.28 11.68
CA ASN A 162 0.37 5.98 12.84
C ASN A 162 1.24 7.18 13.26
N ARG A 163 2.56 7.02 13.23
CA ARG A 163 3.52 8.07 13.55
C ARG A 163 3.46 9.23 12.57
N TYR A 164 3.51 8.93 11.28
CA TYR A 164 3.50 9.95 10.23
C TYR A 164 2.13 10.60 10.07
N GLU A 165 1.05 9.84 10.21
CA GLU A 165 -0.31 10.40 10.15
C GLU A 165 -0.53 11.48 11.22
N LYS A 166 -0.15 11.20 12.47
CA LYS A 166 -0.22 12.17 13.55
C LYS A 166 0.65 13.39 13.28
N MET A 167 1.88 13.18 12.82
CA MET A 167 2.82 14.25 12.48
C MET A 167 2.30 15.17 11.38
N TYR A 168 1.83 14.63 10.27
CA TYR A 168 1.33 15.44 9.14
C TYR A 168 0.04 16.17 9.48
N LYS A 169 -0.87 15.57 10.25
CA LYS A 169 -2.07 16.26 10.74
C LYS A 169 -1.71 17.44 11.63
N SER A 170 -0.82 17.27 12.59
CA SER A 170 -0.38 18.35 13.48
C SER A 170 0.38 19.42 12.73
N LEU A 171 1.28 19.06 11.81
CA LEU A 171 2.05 19.99 11.01
C LEU A 171 1.14 20.83 10.09
N GLY A 172 0.13 20.22 9.47
CA GLY A 172 -0.83 20.93 8.63
C GLY A 172 -1.58 22.03 9.40
N VAL A 173 -2.05 21.72 10.60
CA VAL A 173 -2.74 22.69 11.45
C VAL A 173 -1.79 23.80 11.93
N LEU A 174 -0.57 23.46 12.36
CA LEU A 174 0.43 24.43 12.81
C LEU A 174 0.86 25.37 11.68
N CYS A 175 1.12 24.84 10.49
CA CYS A 175 1.47 25.66 9.32
C CYS A 175 0.31 26.58 8.92
N GLY A 176 -0.91 26.09 8.94
CA GLY A 176 -2.10 26.91 8.69
C GLY A 176 -2.25 28.05 9.70
N ALA A 177 -2.08 27.77 10.99
CA ALA A 177 -2.11 28.80 12.05
C ALA A 177 -0.97 29.81 11.90
N PHE A 178 0.24 29.37 11.59
CA PHE A 178 1.40 30.23 11.37
C PHE A 178 1.21 31.21 10.20
N ILE A 179 0.67 30.71 9.07
CA ILE A 179 0.35 31.55 7.91
C ILE A 179 -0.68 32.62 8.29
N VAL A 180 -1.72 32.25 9.04
CA VAL A 180 -2.75 33.20 9.51
C VAL A 180 -2.12 34.28 10.38
N ILE A 181 -1.23 33.94 11.31
CA ILE A 181 -0.55 34.89 12.18
C ILE A 181 0.33 35.86 11.38
N LEU A 182 1.04 35.35 10.33
CA LEU A 182 1.90 36.20 9.49
C LEU A 182 1.13 37.22 8.63
N PHE A 183 -0.10 36.89 8.22
CA PHE A 183 -0.91 37.72 7.33
C PHE A 183 -1.99 38.53 8.05
N TYR A 184 -2.15 38.35 9.35
CA TYR A 184 -3.12 39.08 10.16
C TYR A 184 -2.51 40.31 10.83
#